data_8ed623f7c9f4b2cd2f9378eed8557394
#
_entry.id   8ed623f7c9f4b2cd2f9378eed8557394
#
_cell.length_a   1.000
_cell.length_b   1.000
_cell.length_c   1.000
_cell.angle_alpha   90.00
_cell.angle_beta   90.00
_cell.angle_gamma   90.00
#
_symmetry.space_group_name_H-M   'P 1'
#
loop_
_entity.id
_entity.type
_entity.pdbx_description
1 polymer ?
#
loop_
_entity_poly.entity_id
_entity_poly.type
_entity_poly.pdbx_seq_one_letter_code
_entity_poly.pdbx_strand_id
1 'polypeptide(L)'
;EEMLMSKIVGEGITFDDVLLVPQYSEVTPNMIDLTTHLTKKIQLNIPMMSAGMDTVTEHRMAIAIARQGGIGIIHKNMSIEAQAEEVDKVKRSEYGVITDPFYLSPEHTLEDANALMAESLSALSQTVI
;
A
#
# COMPACT_ATOMS: atom_id res chain seq x y z
N GLU A 1 3.97 17.13 43.85
CA GLU A 1 3.34 15.82 43.51
C GLU A 1 1.97 15.99 42.85
N GLU A 2 1.07 16.82 43.39
CA GLU A 2 -0.27 17.08 42.82
C GLU A 2 -0.22 17.63 41.35
N MET A 3 0.78 18.46 41.02
CA MET A 3 0.89 19.08 39.71
C MET A 3 1.36 18.06 38.62
N LEU A 4 2.02 16.97 39.00
CA LEU A 4 2.42 15.90 38.10
C LEU A 4 1.26 14.95 37.77
N MET A 5 0.43 14.63 38.74
CA MET A 5 -0.76 13.79 38.61
C MET A 5 -1.82 14.37 37.66
N SER A 6 -1.93 15.71 37.61
CA SER A 6 -2.90 16.37 36.71
C SER A 6 -2.60 16.24 35.20
N LYS A 7 -1.39 15.77 34.84
CA LYS A 7 -0.98 15.52 33.43
C LYS A 7 -1.19 14.08 33.00
N ILE A 8 -1.49 13.18 33.94
CA ILE A 8 -1.79 11.78 33.65
C ILE A 8 -3.30 11.65 33.47
N VAL A 9 -3.74 11.34 32.27
CA VAL A 9 -5.17 11.23 31.91
C VAL A 9 -5.69 9.79 31.97
N GLY A 10 -4.80 8.80 32.12
CA GLY A 10 -5.17 7.38 32.19
C GLY A 10 -3.97 6.47 32.05
N GLU A 11 -4.21 5.20 32.22
CA GLU A 11 -3.25 4.12 31.93
C GLU A 11 -3.49 3.59 30.52
N GLY A 12 -2.41 3.29 29.78
CA GLY A 12 -2.43 2.63 28.49
C GLY A 12 -1.71 1.29 28.58
N ILE A 13 -2.32 0.24 28.07
CA ILE A 13 -1.72 -1.09 27.97
C ILE A 13 -1.25 -1.31 26.56
N THR A 14 -0.01 -1.74 26.37
CA THR A 14 0.55 -2.14 25.07
C THR A 14 0.49 -3.65 24.89
N PHE A 15 0.68 -4.13 23.65
CA PHE A 15 0.74 -5.56 23.40
C PHE A 15 1.92 -6.26 24.08
N ASP A 16 2.98 -5.52 24.42
CA ASP A 16 4.13 -6.06 25.17
C ASP A 16 3.80 -6.38 26.64
N ASP A 17 2.72 -5.77 27.16
CA ASP A 17 2.28 -5.93 28.55
C ASP A 17 1.22 -7.03 28.75
N VAL A 18 0.77 -7.66 27.67
CA VAL A 18 -0.35 -8.62 27.71
C VAL A 18 -0.04 -9.92 26.99
N LEU A 19 -0.68 -10.99 27.45
CA LEU A 19 -0.70 -12.29 26.80
C LEU A 19 -2.13 -12.68 26.47
N LEU A 20 -2.33 -13.27 25.30
CA LEU A 20 -3.62 -13.86 24.95
C LEU A 20 -3.80 -15.19 25.70
N VAL A 21 -4.92 -15.32 26.39
CA VAL A 21 -5.29 -16.58 27.04
C VAL A 21 -5.80 -17.55 25.99
N PRO A 22 -5.20 -18.75 25.84
CA PRO A 22 -5.69 -19.78 24.93
C PRO A 22 -7.12 -20.17 25.27
N GLN A 23 -7.95 -20.31 24.25
CA GLN A 23 -9.34 -20.72 24.38
C GLN A 23 -9.66 -21.88 23.43
N TYR A 24 -10.69 -22.64 23.77
CA TYR A 24 -11.20 -23.66 22.87
C TYR A 24 -11.78 -23.02 21.60
N SER A 25 -11.43 -23.58 20.44
CA SER A 25 -11.94 -23.14 19.15
C SER A 25 -12.32 -24.34 18.29
N GLU A 26 -13.47 -24.26 17.65
CA GLU A 26 -13.92 -25.23 16.62
C GLU A 26 -13.60 -24.73 15.20
N VAL A 27 -12.95 -23.56 15.08
CA VAL A 27 -12.62 -22.92 13.80
C VAL A 27 -11.18 -23.18 13.44
N THR A 28 -10.95 -23.70 12.24
CA THR A 28 -9.60 -23.88 11.67
C THR A 28 -9.20 -22.64 10.86
N PRO A 29 -7.89 -22.39 10.63
CA PRO A 29 -7.42 -21.18 9.93
C PRO A 29 -8.04 -20.95 8.55
N ASN A 30 -8.39 -21.99 7.83
CA ASN A 30 -9.02 -21.92 6.51
C ASN A 30 -10.54 -21.62 6.54
N MET A 31 -11.14 -21.59 7.72
CA MET A 31 -12.55 -21.25 7.93
C MET A 31 -12.76 -19.82 8.44
N ILE A 32 -11.66 -19.09 8.65
CA ILE A 32 -11.73 -17.75 9.23
C ILE A 32 -12.10 -16.72 8.17
N ASP A 33 -13.08 -15.88 8.46
CA ASP A 33 -13.34 -14.64 7.73
C ASP A 33 -12.54 -13.53 8.37
N LEU A 34 -11.58 -12.97 7.61
CA LEU A 34 -10.69 -11.88 8.03
C LEU A 34 -11.19 -10.50 7.59
N THR A 35 -12.35 -10.42 6.95
CA THR A 35 -12.89 -9.16 6.48
C THR A 35 -13.13 -8.19 7.64
N THR A 36 -12.76 -6.93 7.43
CA THR A 36 -12.91 -5.88 8.44
C THR A 36 -13.22 -4.53 7.79
N HIS A 37 -13.80 -3.62 8.55
CA HIS A 37 -14.07 -2.27 8.11
C HIS A 37 -12.98 -1.33 8.60
N LEU A 38 -12.22 -0.75 7.68
CA LEU A 38 -11.27 0.33 8.00
C LEU A 38 -12.02 1.64 8.29
N THR A 39 -13.07 1.91 7.52
CA THR A 39 -13.96 3.04 7.70
C THR A 39 -15.40 2.62 7.39
N LYS A 40 -16.37 3.51 7.59
CA LYS A 40 -17.78 3.25 7.21
C LYS A 40 -17.99 2.87 5.74
N LYS A 41 -17.03 3.22 4.86
CA LYS A 41 -17.11 3.02 3.41
C LYS A 41 -16.03 2.11 2.83
N ILE A 42 -15.00 1.77 3.62
CA ILE A 42 -13.86 0.98 3.16
C ILE A 42 -13.81 -0.31 3.95
N GLN A 43 -13.98 -1.42 3.25
CA GLN A 43 -13.80 -2.77 3.77
C GLN A 43 -12.48 -3.34 3.25
N LEU A 44 -11.79 -4.06 4.12
CA LEU A 44 -10.57 -4.82 3.79
C LEU A 44 -10.89 -6.31 3.84
N ASN A 45 -10.26 -7.10 2.97
CA ASN A 45 -10.37 -8.56 3.00
C ASN A 45 -9.48 -9.18 4.08
N ILE A 46 -8.38 -8.51 4.43
CA ILE A 46 -7.53 -8.85 5.58
C ILE A 46 -7.27 -7.59 6.42
N PRO A 47 -7.18 -7.69 7.75
CA PRO A 47 -6.98 -6.55 8.64
C PRO A 47 -5.51 -6.11 8.69
N MET A 48 -4.92 -5.83 7.52
CA MET A 48 -3.54 -5.40 7.40
C MET A 48 -3.43 -4.07 6.67
N MET A 49 -2.60 -3.20 7.23
CA MET A 49 -2.31 -1.88 6.67
C MET A 49 -0.83 -1.57 6.81
N SER A 50 -0.18 -1.09 5.74
CA SER A 50 1.20 -0.60 5.84
C SER A 50 1.26 0.86 6.23
N ALA A 51 2.25 1.19 7.07
CA ALA A 51 2.41 2.53 7.63
C ALA A 51 2.76 3.58 6.56
N GLY A 52 2.23 4.79 6.70
CA GLY A 52 2.54 5.94 5.85
C GLY A 52 3.89 6.57 6.17
N MET A 53 4.95 5.79 6.05
CA MET A 53 6.34 6.17 6.30
C MET A 53 7.14 6.09 5.01
N ASP A 54 8.06 7.04 4.80
CA ASP A 54 8.90 7.15 3.60
C ASP A 54 9.78 5.93 3.33
N THR A 55 10.18 5.23 4.39
CA THR A 55 10.96 3.98 4.31
C THR A 55 10.10 2.71 4.23
N VAL A 56 8.78 2.81 4.23
CA VAL A 56 7.86 1.66 4.31
C VAL A 56 6.93 1.59 3.11
N THR A 57 6.16 2.65 2.85
CA THR A 57 5.05 2.55 1.88
C THR A 57 5.12 3.58 0.77
N GLU A 58 5.55 3.11 -0.38
CA GLU A 58 5.37 3.72 -1.69
C GLU A 58 4.53 2.77 -2.56
N HIS A 59 4.38 3.06 -3.87
CA HIS A 59 3.52 2.26 -4.76
C HIS A 59 3.79 0.75 -4.70
N ARG A 60 5.06 0.30 -4.61
CA ARG A 60 5.41 -1.12 -4.60
C ARG A 60 4.82 -1.86 -3.40
N MET A 61 5.00 -1.32 -2.20
CA MET A 61 4.43 -1.89 -0.98
C MET A 61 2.90 -1.79 -1.00
N ALA A 62 2.36 -0.63 -1.42
CA ALA A 62 0.91 -0.44 -1.51
C ALA A 62 0.26 -1.45 -2.47
N ILE A 63 0.86 -1.71 -3.63
CA ILE A 63 0.40 -2.75 -4.58
C ILE A 63 0.49 -4.14 -3.95
N ALA A 64 1.61 -4.46 -3.31
CA ALA A 64 1.82 -5.78 -2.73
C ALA A 64 0.78 -6.10 -1.64
N ILE A 65 0.53 -5.16 -0.73
CA ILE A 65 -0.42 -5.37 0.37
C ILE A 65 -1.88 -5.34 -0.12
N ALA A 66 -2.19 -4.50 -1.12
CA ALA A 66 -3.51 -4.46 -1.73
C ALA A 66 -3.87 -5.80 -2.41
N ARG A 67 -2.92 -6.41 -3.11
CA ARG A 67 -3.10 -7.74 -3.72
C ARG A 67 -3.39 -8.86 -2.71
N GLN A 68 -2.98 -8.68 -1.46
CA GLN A 68 -3.31 -9.61 -0.37
C GLN A 68 -4.65 -9.27 0.30
N GLY A 69 -5.30 -8.18 -0.09
CA GLY A 69 -6.59 -7.76 0.46
C GLY A 69 -6.50 -6.73 1.60
N GLY A 70 -5.31 -6.20 1.87
CA GLY A 70 -5.07 -5.10 2.81
C GLY A 70 -5.03 -3.74 2.11
N ILE A 71 -4.42 -2.74 2.75
CA ILE A 71 -4.28 -1.38 2.20
C ILE A 71 -2.92 -0.79 2.52
N GLY A 72 -2.31 -0.10 1.56
CA GLY A 72 -1.10 0.70 1.75
C GLY A 72 -1.43 2.19 1.89
N ILE A 73 -0.77 2.85 2.83
CA ILE A 73 -0.89 4.30 3.03
C ILE A 73 0.38 4.96 2.50
N ILE A 74 0.27 5.63 1.36
CA ILE A 74 1.39 6.37 0.76
C ILE A 74 1.79 7.53 1.69
N HIS A 75 3.09 7.64 1.98
CA HIS A 75 3.62 8.67 2.87
C HIS A 75 3.56 10.07 2.23
N LYS A 76 3.69 11.10 3.06
CA LYS A 76 3.62 12.51 2.65
C LYS A 76 4.98 13.19 2.46
N ASN A 77 6.11 12.49 2.68
CA ASN A 77 7.45 13.06 2.59
C ASN A 77 7.93 13.14 1.13
N MET A 78 7.15 13.81 0.30
CA MET A 78 7.40 14.05 -1.11
C MET A 78 6.53 15.23 -1.59
N SER A 79 6.73 15.72 -2.82
CA SER A 79 5.87 16.75 -3.37
C SER A 79 4.45 16.22 -3.62
N ILE A 80 3.49 17.12 -3.77
CA ILE A 80 2.08 16.77 -4.06
C ILE A 80 2.01 15.97 -5.37
N GLU A 81 2.75 16.40 -6.38
CA GLU A 81 2.81 15.78 -7.70
C GLU A 81 3.39 14.38 -7.63
N ALA A 82 4.50 14.19 -6.89
CA ALA A 82 5.11 12.88 -6.69
C ALA A 82 4.18 11.93 -5.93
N GLN A 83 3.47 12.41 -4.90
CA GLN A 83 2.50 11.59 -4.17
C GLN A 83 1.32 11.18 -5.07
N ALA A 84 0.83 12.10 -5.89
CA ALA A 84 -0.23 11.81 -6.86
C ALA A 84 0.23 10.75 -7.87
N GLU A 85 1.48 10.81 -8.34
CA GLU A 85 2.07 9.81 -9.23
C GLU A 85 2.18 8.44 -8.56
N GLU A 86 2.60 8.37 -7.30
CA GLU A 86 2.63 7.11 -6.54
C GLU A 86 1.25 6.48 -6.41
N VAL A 87 0.23 7.27 -6.12
CA VAL A 87 -1.17 6.82 -6.06
C VAL A 87 -1.64 6.34 -7.43
N ASP A 88 -1.31 7.05 -8.51
CA ASP A 88 -1.67 6.69 -9.88
C ASP A 88 -1.07 5.32 -10.27
N LYS A 89 0.21 5.07 -9.94
CA LYS A 89 0.86 3.78 -10.15
C LYS A 89 0.10 2.63 -9.44
N VAL A 90 -0.35 2.86 -8.21
CA VAL A 90 -1.16 1.87 -7.47
C VAL A 90 -2.48 1.62 -8.19
N LYS A 91 -3.20 2.68 -8.55
CA LYS A 91 -4.50 2.57 -9.21
C LYS A 91 -4.41 1.88 -10.57
N ARG A 92 -3.42 2.19 -11.37
CA ARG A 92 -3.19 1.51 -12.65
C ARG A 92 -2.91 0.01 -12.47
N SER A 93 -2.25 -0.39 -11.39
CA SER A 93 -1.97 -1.79 -11.11
C SER A 93 -3.21 -2.63 -10.78
N GLU A 94 -4.28 -2.00 -10.29
CA GLU A 94 -5.54 -2.67 -9.93
C GLU A 94 -6.40 -2.99 -11.16
N TYR A 95 -6.37 -2.12 -12.17
CA TYR A 95 -7.36 -2.19 -13.24
C TYR A 95 -7.02 -3.17 -14.37
N GLY A 96 -5.80 -3.70 -14.42
CA GLY A 96 -5.37 -4.53 -15.56
C GLY A 96 -5.54 -3.85 -16.93
N VAL A 97 -6.01 -2.61 -16.93
CA VAL A 97 -6.18 -1.76 -18.11
C VAL A 97 -5.05 -0.76 -18.10
N ILE A 98 -4.22 -0.82 -19.11
CA ILE A 98 -3.22 0.21 -19.38
C ILE A 98 -3.99 1.41 -19.91
N THR A 99 -4.20 2.43 -19.05
CA THR A 99 -4.95 3.64 -19.42
C THR A 99 -4.15 4.58 -20.31
N ASP A 100 -2.83 4.41 -20.35
CA ASP A 100 -1.93 5.14 -21.22
C ASP A 100 -0.91 4.13 -21.81
N PRO A 101 -1.33 3.31 -22.79
CA PRO A 101 -0.45 2.34 -23.41
C PRO A 101 0.57 3.07 -24.29
N PHE A 102 1.80 2.59 -24.28
CA PHE A 102 2.71 2.95 -25.38
C PHE A 102 2.11 2.43 -26.68
N TYR A 103 1.85 3.32 -27.60
CA TYR A 103 1.30 2.95 -28.89
C TYR A 103 2.18 3.47 -30.04
N LEU A 104 2.20 2.71 -31.10
CA LEU A 104 2.82 3.10 -32.34
C LEU A 104 1.74 3.16 -33.41
N SER A 105 1.75 4.23 -34.22
CA SER A 105 0.90 4.28 -35.38
C SER A 105 1.49 3.41 -36.52
N PRO A 106 0.71 3.00 -37.53
CA PRO A 106 1.21 2.25 -38.67
C PRO A 106 2.31 2.94 -39.45
N GLU A 107 2.52 4.24 -39.23
CA GLU A 107 3.53 5.05 -39.91
C GLU A 107 4.89 5.06 -39.19
N HIS A 108 4.93 4.55 -37.94
CA HIS A 108 6.17 4.43 -37.17
C HIS A 108 7.01 3.25 -37.67
N THR A 109 8.33 3.41 -37.57
CA THR A 109 9.30 2.40 -37.97
C THR A 109 9.67 1.47 -36.80
N LEU A 110 10.35 0.39 -37.12
CA LEU A 110 10.96 -0.49 -36.09
C LEU A 110 11.99 0.26 -35.22
N GLU A 111 12.63 1.28 -35.79
CA GLU A 111 13.59 2.10 -35.07
C GLU A 111 12.89 2.98 -34.00
N ASP A 112 11.74 3.54 -34.32
CA ASP A 112 10.88 4.25 -33.37
C ASP A 112 10.38 3.34 -32.26
N ALA A 113 10.02 2.09 -32.59
CA ALA A 113 9.62 1.09 -31.60
C ALA A 113 10.76 0.74 -30.63
N ASN A 114 11.97 0.58 -31.15
CA ASN A 114 13.15 0.30 -30.32
C ASN A 114 13.53 1.49 -29.43
N ALA A 115 13.40 2.73 -29.94
CA ALA A 115 13.63 3.92 -29.17
C ALA A 115 12.63 4.04 -28.01
N LEU A 116 11.34 3.82 -28.27
CA LEU A 116 10.28 3.85 -27.25
C LEU A 116 10.46 2.77 -26.18
N MET A 117 10.88 1.55 -26.59
CA MET A 117 11.20 0.47 -25.65
C MET A 117 12.43 0.79 -24.81
N ALA A 118 13.47 1.41 -25.38
CA ALA A 118 14.66 1.80 -24.65
C ALA A 118 14.36 2.90 -23.61
N GLU A 119 13.52 3.84 -23.96
CA GLU A 119 13.07 4.90 -23.04
C GLU A 119 12.23 4.33 -21.89
N SER A 120 11.30 3.43 -22.17
CA SER A 120 10.49 2.74 -21.17
C SER A 120 11.34 1.84 -20.25
N LEU A 121 12.34 1.13 -20.78
CA LEU A 121 13.28 0.30 -20.03
C LEU A 121 14.22 1.16 -19.16
N SER A 122 14.66 2.32 -19.64
CA SER A 122 15.48 3.23 -18.86
C SER A 122 14.70 3.84 -17.68
N ALA A 123 13.43 4.18 -17.89
CA ALA A 123 12.53 4.60 -16.82
C ALA A 123 12.29 3.50 -15.78
N LEU A 124 12.16 2.24 -16.21
CA LEU A 124 12.06 1.08 -15.31
C LEU A 124 13.37 0.78 -14.58
N SER A 125 14.53 0.96 -15.21
CA SER A 125 15.83 0.71 -14.57
C SER A 125 16.21 1.76 -13.53
N GLN A 126 15.72 2.98 -13.65
CA GLN A 126 15.86 4.02 -12.62
C GLN A 126 14.94 3.80 -11.42
N THR A 127 13.99 2.87 -11.50
CA THR A 127 13.06 2.51 -10.43
C THR A 127 13.54 1.27 -9.64
N VAL A 128 14.71 0.71 -9.99
CA VAL A 128 15.30 -0.49 -9.36
C VAL A 128 16.68 -0.13 -8.80
N ILE A 129 16.69 0.69 -7.76
CA ILE A 129 17.80 0.76 -6.78
C ILE A 129 17.19 0.89 -5.38
#